data_dbb6c0fa07496774efe1faa67b716022
#
_entry.id   dbb6c0fa07496774efe1faa67b716022
#
_cell.length_a   1.000
_cell.length_b   1.000
_cell.length_c   1.000
_cell.angle_alpha   90.00
_cell.angle_beta   90.00
_cell.angle_gamma   90.00
#
_symmetry.space_group_name_H-M   'P 1'
#
loop_
_entity.id
_entity.type
_entity.pdbx_description
1 polymer ?
#
loop_
_entity_poly.entity_id
_entity_poly.type
_entity_poly.pdbx_seq_one_letter_code
_entity_poly.pdbx_strand_id
1 'polypeptide(L)'
;SDVDRFFVGTLPNGLAFADNGDILISNFGTDCLERMKRTGETEVLFDTIDGKEIGKVNFVYRDSKNRIWITITTMKKNWLDALRPDLDDGYIARYDERGIHIVATGLHFTNEVRMDANEEHLYVVETTGGRILRYRVDAAGDLHDREIYGPTHMGQGAYPDGIAFDSYGNLWGTSVYSDKLWVITPDGEFKVLIDEGDHALVQALDDAFYAKCVTNEILFKTGRGIAPWMASVTFGGPDLKTVYIGSLRATNIPYFASPVAGLPMVHWKK
;
A
#
# COMPACT_ATOMS: atom_id res chain seq x y z
N SER A 1 25.16 2.13 -1.50
CA SER A 1 24.55 2.67 -2.75
C SER A 1 23.07 2.95 -2.50
N ASP A 2 22.43 3.70 -3.37
CA ASP A 2 20.97 3.92 -3.30
C ASP A 2 20.17 2.61 -3.36
N VAL A 3 20.73 1.58 -3.95
CA VAL A 3 20.12 0.26 -4.04
C VAL A 3 20.13 -0.45 -2.69
N ASP A 4 21.22 -0.36 -1.93
CA ASP A 4 21.38 -1.12 -0.68
C ASP A 4 20.33 -0.74 0.37
N ARG A 5 19.90 0.52 0.41
CA ARG A 5 18.87 0.98 1.37
C ARG A 5 17.52 0.27 1.26
N PHE A 6 17.20 -0.35 0.12
CA PHE A 6 15.98 -1.12 -0.06
C PHE A 6 16.10 -2.58 0.37
N PHE A 7 17.28 -3.01 0.82
CA PHE A 7 17.53 -4.41 1.17
C PHE A 7 18.19 -4.59 2.54
N VAL A 8 18.68 -3.53 3.17
CA VAL A 8 19.46 -3.61 4.40
C VAL A 8 18.96 -2.62 5.45
N GLY A 9 18.72 -3.11 6.66
CA GLY A 9 18.35 -2.29 7.81
C GLY A 9 16.86 -2.04 7.94
N THR A 10 16.50 -0.99 8.64
CA THR A 10 15.12 -0.58 8.86
C THR A 10 14.58 0.08 7.59
N LEU A 11 13.36 -0.30 7.21
CA LEU A 11 12.59 0.30 6.11
C LEU A 11 11.18 0.61 6.61
N PRO A 12 10.98 1.67 7.40
CA PRO A 12 9.63 2.12 7.76
C PRO A 12 8.87 2.45 6.48
N ASN A 13 7.72 1.84 6.30
CA ASN A 13 6.91 1.97 5.10
C ASN A 13 5.55 2.62 5.43
N GLY A 14 4.53 1.83 5.76
CA GLY A 14 3.23 2.37 6.16
C GLY A 14 3.23 2.95 7.57
N LEU A 15 2.52 4.07 7.77
CA LEU A 15 2.37 4.74 9.06
C LEU A 15 0.91 4.96 9.38
N ALA A 16 0.51 4.75 10.65
CA ALA A 16 -0.81 5.11 11.15
C ALA A 16 -0.71 5.68 12.58
N PHE A 17 -1.66 6.56 12.94
CA PHE A 17 -1.80 6.97 14.32
C PHE A 17 -2.60 5.93 15.12
N ALA A 18 -2.06 5.51 16.25
CA ALA A 18 -2.82 4.83 17.29
C ALA A 18 -3.83 5.79 17.93
N ASP A 19 -4.78 5.28 18.68
CA ASP A 19 -5.83 6.09 19.33
C ASP A 19 -5.27 7.07 20.39
N ASN A 20 -4.18 6.69 21.08
CA ASN A 20 -3.47 7.51 22.06
C ASN A 20 -2.49 8.51 21.42
N GLY A 21 -2.39 8.53 20.08
CA GLY A 21 -1.52 9.39 19.29
C GLY A 21 -0.07 8.93 19.16
N ASP A 22 0.26 7.70 19.56
CA ASP A 22 1.50 7.03 19.17
C ASP A 22 1.47 6.73 17.67
N ILE A 23 2.60 6.41 17.09
CA ILE A 23 2.70 6.07 15.67
C ILE A 23 2.94 4.56 15.52
N LEU A 24 2.06 3.90 14.78
CA LEU A 24 2.25 2.53 14.31
C LEU A 24 3.09 2.58 13.04
N ILE A 25 4.07 1.70 12.93
CA ILE A 25 5.05 1.67 11.84
C ILE A 25 5.14 0.25 11.29
N SER A 26 4.79 0.08 10.02
CA SER A 26 5.12 -1.14 9.29
C SER A 26 6.59 -1.10 8.92
N ASN A 27 7.42 -1.90 9.57
CA ASN A 27 8.84 -1.95 9.24
C ASN A 27 9.12 -3.11 8.29
N PHE A 28 9.13 -2.78 7.00
CA PHE A 28 9.36 -3.74 5.92
C PHE A 28 10.77 -4.34 5.95
N GLY A 29 11.75 -3.59 6.48
CA GLY A 29 13.15 -4.03 6.54
C GLY A 29 13.40 -5.05 7.65
N THR A 30 12.72 -4.91 8.78
CA THR A 30 12.89 -5.77 9.97
C THR A 30 11.78 -6.78 10.16
N ASP A 31 10.84 -6.88 9.20
CA ASP A 31 9.74 -7.84 9.23
C ASP A 31 8.89 -7.73 10.52
N CYS A 32 8.50 -6.50 10.91
CA CYS A 32 7.72 -6.31 12.12
C CYS A 32 6.77 -5.10 12.05
N LEU A 33 5.74 -5.13 12.91
CA LEU A 33 4.97 -3.95 13.27
C LEU A 33 5.54 -3.34 14.54
N GLU A 34 5.86 -2.06 14.50
CA GLU A 34 6.40 -1.29 15.62
C GLU A 34 5.41 -0.23 16.09
N ARG A 35 5.56 0.18 17.33
CA ARG A 35 4.92 1.38 17.90
C ARG A 35 5.99 2.36 18.36
N MET A 36 5.91 3.59 17.89
CA MET A 36 6.73 4.69 18.36
C MET A 36 5.89 5.60 19.27
N LYS A 37 6.30 5.74 20.51
CA LYS A 37 5.71 6.67 21.46
C LYS A 37 6.02 8.11 21.06
N ARG A 38 5.24 9.08 21.57
CA ARG A 38 5.52 10.50 21.35
C ARG A 38 6.88 10.96 21.89
N THR A 39 7.50 10.20 22.77
CA THR A 39 8.87 10.42 23.27
C THR A 39 9.96 10.03 22.26
N GLY A 40 9.59 9.34 21.16
CA GLY A 40 10.51 8.78 20.18
C GLY A 40 10.99 7.35 20.52
N GLU A 41 10.58 6.80 21.67
CA GLU A 41 10.88 5.41 22.03
C GLU A 41 10.07 4.46 21.14
N THR A 42 10.72 3.46 20.54
CA THR A 42 10.10 2.43 19.70
C THR A 42 10.11 1.06 20.37
N GLU A 43 9.05 0.29 20.16
CA GLU A 43 8.95 -1.10 20.58
C GLU A 43 8.33 -1.94 19.46
N VAL A 44 8.75 -3.20 19.34
CA VAL A 44 8.13 -4.16 18.43
C VAL A 44 6.81 -4.62 19.05
N LEU A 45 5.71 -4.50 18.31
CA LEU A 45 4.41 -5.03 18.69
C LEU A 45 4.25 -6.48 18.22
N PHE A 46 4.59 -6.74 16.95
CA PHE A 46 4.46 -8.04 16.34
C PHE A 46 5.57 -8.28 15.31
N ASP A 47 6.27 -9.40 15.45
CA ASP A 47 7.21 -10.00 14.49
C ASP A 47 6.82 -11.45 14.16
N THR A 48 5.83 -11.97 14.86
CA THR A 48 5.30 -13.33 14.70
C THR A 48 3.78 -13.34 14.83
N ILE A 49 3.13 -14.30 14.15
CA ILE A 49 1.72 -14.67 14.33
C ILE A 49 1.66 -16.19 14.51
N ASP A 50 1.00 -16.65 15.57
CA ASP A 50 0.89 -18.09 15.93
C ASP A 50 2.25 -18.79 15.99
N GLY A 51 3.29 -18.07 16.48
CA GLY A 51 4.65 -18.60 16.63
C GLY A 51 5.45 -18.72 15.32
N LYS A 52 4.95 -18.18 14.22
CA LYS A 52 5.66 -18.10 12.92
C LYS A 52 6.05 -16.68 12.60
N GLU A 53 7.19 -16.50 11.92
CA GLU A 53 7.60 -15.19 11.42
C GLU A 53 6.48 -14.52 10.61
N ILE A 54 6.28 -13.21 10.83
CA ILE A 54 5.18 -12.47 10.19
C ILE A 54 5.44 -12.21 8.70
N GLY A 55 6.70 -12.18 8.24
CA GLY A 55 7.05 -11.82 6.87
C GLY A 55 7.20 -10.32 6.64
N LYS A 56 7.18 -9.87 5.40
CA LYS A 56 7.39 -8.46 5.01
C LYS A 56 6.19 -7.60 5.35
N VAL A 57 6.24 -6.91 6.51
CA VAL A 57 5.17 -6.00 6.96
C VAL A 57 5.23 -4.72 6.13
N ASN A 58 4.22 -4.49 5.30
CA ASN A 58 4.20 -3.40 4.33
C ASN A 58 3.40 -2.18 4.81
N PHE A 59 2.16 -2.40 5.22
CA PHE A 59 1.27 -1.31 5.54
C PHE A 59 0.49 -1.55 6.84
N VAL A 60 0.13 -0.46 7.50
CA VAL A 60 -0.72 -0.46 8.68
C VAL A 60 -1.83 0.57 8.53
N TYR A 61 -3.05 0.16 8.83
CA TYR A 61 -4.23 1.01 8.80
C TYR A 61 -5.04 0.82 10.09
N ARG A 62 -5.54 1.91 10.67
CA ARG A 62 -6.44 1.88 11.82
C ARG A 62 -7.83 2.36 11.42
N ASP A 63 -8.86 1.57 11.70
CA ASP A 63 -10.26 1.93 11.45
C ASP A 63 -10.91 2.66 12.63
N SER A 64 -12.17 3.07 12.46
CA SER A 64 -12.93 3.82 13.49
C SER A 64 -13.27 2.99 14.72
N LYS A 65 -13.24 1.66 14.62
CA LYS A 65 -13.44 0.72 15.73
C LYS A 65 -12.13 0.36 16.44
N ASN A 66 -11.05 1.07 16.09
CA ASN A 66 -9.70 0.86 16.64
C ASN A 66 -9.09 -0.50 16.30
N ARG A 67 -9.56 -1.17 15.23
CA ARG A 67 -8.92 -2.37 14.71
C ARG A 67 -7.72 -1.95 13.85
N ILE A 68 -6.62 -2.67 13.99
CA ILE A 68 -5.38 -2.43 13.26
C ILE A 68 -5.28 -3.48 12.16
N TRP A 69 -5.28 -3.02 10.91
CA TRP A 69 -5.13 -3.84 9.72
C TRP A 69 -3.69 -3.77 9.25
N ILE A 70 -3.08 -4.91 9.02
CA ILE A 70 -1.66 -5.06 8.72
C ILE A 70 -1.53 -5.87 7.44
N THR A 71 -0.84 -5.33 6.44
CA THR A 71 -0.58 -6.09 5.22
C THR A 71 0.81 -6.68 5.25
N ILE A 72 0.89 -7.92 4.83
CA ILE A 72 2.13 -8.64 4.65
C ILE A 72 2.30 -8.92 3.16
N THR A 73 3.35 -8.35 2.59
CA THR A 73 3.60 -8.43 1.14
C THR A 73 3.93 -9.84 0.70
N THR A 74 4.84 -10.51 1.42
CA THR A 74 5.39 -11.81 1.06
C THR A 74 6.12 -12.45 2.24
N MET A 75 6.25 -13.76 2.21
CA MET A 75 7.09 -14.53 3.12
C MET A 75 8.54 -14.65 2.62
N LYS A 76 8.86 -14.12 1.45
CA LYS A 76 10.24 -14.12 0.92
C LYS A 76 11.11 -13.15 1.72
N LYS A 77 12.28 -13.60 2.17
CA LYS A 77 13.25 -12.75 2.88
C LYS A 77 13.77 -11.62 1.99
N ASN A 78 14.11 -11.95 0.75
CA ASN A 78 14.38 -10.95 -0.28
C ASN A 78 13.08 -10.65 -1.04
N TRP A 79 12.52 -9.47 -0.83
CA TRP A 79 11.25 -9.07 -1.44
C TRP A 79 11.29 -9.02 -2.98
N LEU A 80 12.48 -8.83 -3.58
CA LEU A 80 12.63 -8.86 -5.04
C LEU A 80 12.22 -10.20 -5.64
N ASP A 81 12.45 -11.31 -4.91
CA ASP A 81 12.06 -12.65 -5.34
C ASP A 81 10.53 -12.84 -5.40
N ALA A 82 9.78 -11.90 -4.84
CA ALA A 82 8.32 -11.87 -4.89
C ALA A 82 7.77 -11.05 -6.06
N LEU A 83 8.61 -10.33 -6.82
CA LEU A 83 8.19 -9.64 -8.05
C LEU A 83 8.03 -10.64 -9.20
N ARG A 84 6.97 -11.43 -9.12
CA ARG A 84 6.63 -12.49 -10.09
C ARG A 84 5.12 -12.74 -10.09
N PRO A 85 4.52 -13.13 -11.25
CA PRO A 85 3.07 -13.24 -11.38
C PRO A 85 2.44 -14.45 -10.70
N ASP A 86 3.22 -15.46 -10.35
CA ASP A 86 2.76 -16.76 -9.83
C ASP A 86 2.97 -16.96 -8.34
N LEU A 87 3.21 -15.87 -7.58
CA LEU A 87 3.36 -15.91 -6.12
C LEU A 87 2.22 -15.13 -5.46
N ASP A 88 1.50 -15.80 -4.57
CA ASP A 88 0.35 -15.31 -3.81
C ASP A 88 0.49 -15.58 -2.29
N ASP A 89 1.71 -15.45 -1.78
CA ASP A 89 2.04 -15.71 -0.38
C ASP A 89 1.77 -14.52 0.55
N GLY A 90 1.27 -13.41 0.00
CA GLY A 90 0.85 -12.25 0.77
C GLY A 90 -0.45 -12.47 1.54
N TYR A 91 -0.65 -11.70 2.60
CA TYR A 91 -1.85 -11.82 3.43
C TYR A 91 -2.17 -10.53 4.20
N ILE A 92 -3.34 -10.51 4.84
CA ILE A 92 -3.77 -9.45 5.75
C ILE A 92 -3.95 -10.05 7.13
N ALA A 93 -3.33 -9.43 8.14
CA ALA A 93 -3.62 -9.66 9.54
C ALA A 93 -4.44 -8.50 10.11
N ARG A 94 -5.22 -8.79 11.14
CA ARG A 94 -5.95 -7.80 11.94
C ARG A 94 -5.62 -7.99 13.41
N TYR A 95 -5.32 -6.90 14.10
CA TYR A 95 -5.16 -6.86 15.54
C TYR A 95 -6.32 -6.06 16.14
N ASP A 96 -7.01 -6.66 17.09
CA ASP A 96 -8.10 -6.10 17.87
C ASP A 96 -8.11 -6.71 19.30
N GLU A 97 -9.19 -6.53 20.05
CA GLU A 97 -9.36 -7.07 21.41
C GLU A 97 -9.24 -8.61 21.51
N ARG A 98 -9.41 -9.32 20.38
CA ARG A 98 -9.25 -10.77 20.28
C ARG A 98 -7.80 -11.20 20.03
N GLY A 99 -6.87 -10.23 19.89
CA GLY A 99 -5.48 -10.46 19.50
C GLY A 99 -5.23 -10.29 18.02
N ILE A 100 -4.07 -10.76 17.53
CA ILE A 100 -3.71 -10.71 16.12
C ILE A 100 -4.15 -11.99 15.40
N HIS A 101 -4.82 -11.81 14.24
CA HIS A 101 -5.35 -12.91 13.43
C HIS A 101 -5.11 -12.66 11.96
N ILE A 102 -4.81 -13.73 11.19
CA ILE A 102 -4.80 -13.68 9.73
C ILE A 102 -6.26 -13.72 9.26
N VAL A 103 -6.65 -12.71 8.45
CA VAL A 103 -8.05 -12.55 8.00
C VAL A 103 -8.24 -12.70 6.49
N ALA A 104 -7.16 -12.64 5.69
CA ALA A 104 -7.18 -12.95 4.28
C ALA A 104 -5.82 -13.47 3.83
N THR A 105 -5.79 -14.43 2.92
CA THR A 105 -4.57 -15.06 2.36
C THR A 105 -4.67 -15.19 0.85
N GLY A 106 -3.59 -15.64 0.19
CA GLY A 106 -3.59 -15.85 -1.25
C GLY A 106 -3.62 -14.51 -2.00
N LEU A 107 -2.80 -13.55 -1.56
CA LEU A 107 -2.70 -12.21 -2.12
C LEU A 107 -1.37 -12.01 -2.83
N HIS A 108 -1.41 -11.32 -3.96
CA HIS A 108 -0.26 -11.11 -4.83
C HIS A 108 0.49 -9.82 -4.46
N PHE A 109 1.56 -9.92 -3.66
CA PHE A 109 2.36 -8.79 -3.21
C PHE A 109 1.48 -7.72 -2.57
N THR A 110 0.86 -8.07 -1.43
CA THR A 110 -0.11 -7.21 -0.73
C THR A 110 0.54 -5.91 -0.31
N ASN A 111 -0.06 -4.79 -0.69
CA ASN A 111 0.43 -3.45 -0.40
C ASN A 111 -0.55 -2.68 0.50
N GLU A 112 -0.98 -1.49 0.14
CA GLU A 112 -1.86 -0.69 0.99
C GLU A 112 -3.29 -1.25 1.07
N VAL A 113 -3.94 -0.90 2.17
CA VAL A 113 -5.38 -1.12 2.37
C VAL A 113 -6.07 0.17 2.80
N ARG A 114 -7.31 0.36 2.38
CA ARG A 114 -8.18 1.46 2.82
C ARG A 114 -9.61 0.98 2.95
N MET A 115 -10.35 1.59 3.87
CA MET A 115 -11.80 1.42 3.94
C MET A 115 -12.51 2.59 3.24
N ASP A 116 -13.72 2.32 2.73
CA ASP A 116 -14.63 3.34 2.27
C ASP A 116 -15.15 4.22 3.42
N ALA A 117 -15.95 5.23 3.09
CA ALA A 117 -16.46 6.22 4.06
C ALA A 117 -17.29 5.61 5.20
N ASN A 118 -17.95 4.49 4.93
CA ASN A 118 -18.84 3.81 5.88
C ASN A 118 -18.14 2.64 6.60
N GLU A 119 -16.90 2.32 6.20
CA GLU A 119 -16.14 1.15 6.65
C GLU A 119 -16.88 -0.17 6.42
N GLU A 120 -17.67 -0.23 5.34
CA GLU A 120 -18.39 -1.43 4.90
C GLU A 120 -17.51 -2.33 4.03
N HIS A 121 -16.50 -1.75 3.37
CA HIS A 121 -15.57 -2.48 2.51
C HIS A 121 -14.12 -2.12 2.78
N LEU A 122 -13.26 -3.14 2.71
CA LEU A 122 -11.80 -3.02 2.72
C LEU A 122 -11.29 -3.19 1.30
N TYR A 123 -10.59 -2.19 0.78
CA TYR A 123 -9.92 -2.19 -0.51
C TYR A 123 -8.46 -2.56 -0.31
N VAL A 124 -7.97 -3.45 -1.15
CA VAL A 124 -6.65 -4.08 -1.00
C VAL A 124 -5.89 -3.99 -2.30
N VAL A 125 -4.68 -3.49 -2.22
CA VAL A 125 -3.77 -3.40 -3.36
C VAL A 125 -3.02 -4.71 -3.53
N GLU A 126 -3.12 -5.31 -4.72
CA GLU A 126 -2.26 -6.41 -5.17
C GLU A 126 -1.26 -5.88 -6.21
N THR A 127 -0.04 -5.55 -5.77
CA THR A 127 0.98 -4.93 -6.65
C THR A 127 1.33 -5.83 -7.81
N THR A 128 1.67 -7.10 -7.58
CA THR A 128 2.01 -8.05 -8.66
C THR A 128 0.77 -8.65 -9.32
N GLY A 129 -0.40 -8.50 -8.71
CA GLY A 129 -1.69 -8.79 -9.33
C GLY A 129 -2.15 -7.71 -10.31
N GLY A 130 -1.55 -6.51 -10.27
CA GLY A 130 -1.88 -5.38 -11.13
C GLY A 130 -3.33 -4.92 -10.98
N ARG A 131 -3.91 -4.99 -9.78
CA ARG A 131 -5.34 -4.77 -9.53
C ARG A 131 -5.64 -4.36 -8.09
N ILE A 132 -6.90 -3.96 -7.87
CA ILE A 132 -7.46 -3.72 -6.54
C ILE A 132 -8.48 -4.81 -6.23
N LEU A 133 -8.40 -5.38 -5.02
CA LEU A 133 -9.44 -6.22 -4.48
C LEU A 133 -10.34 -5.42 -3.53
N ARG A 134 -11.56 -5.89 -3.33
CA ARG A 134 -12.49 -5.39 -2.34
C ARG A 134 -13.08 -6.56 -1.55
N TYR A 135 -13.20 -6.37 -0.25
CA TYR A 135 -13.87 -7.29 0.67
C TYR A 135 -14.97 -6.55 1.39
N ARG A 136 -16.12 -7.17 1.60
CA ARG A 136 -17.11 -6.70 2.56
C ARG A 136 -16.60 -6.99 3.98
N VAL A 137 -16.76 -6.02 4.88
CA VAL A 137 -16.34 -6.09 6.28
C VAL A 137 -17.59 -6.21 7.16
N ASP A 138 -17.72 -7.28 7.93
CA ASP A 138 -18.83 -7.42 8.86
C ASP A 138 -18.61 -6.68 10.19
N ALA A 139 -19.60 -6.73 11.08
CA ALA A 139 -19.55 -6.04 12.35
C ALA A 139 -18.40 -6.54 13.25
N ALA A 140 -18.02 -7.80 13.13
CA ALA A 140 -16.90 -8.41 13.84
C ALA A 140 -15.54 -8.07 13.21
N GLY A 141 -15.54 -7.51 11.98
CA GLY A 141 -14.35 -7.19 11.21
C GLY A 141 -13.84 -8.36 10.38
N ASP A 142 -14.63 -9.39 10.17
CA ASP A 142 -14.26 -10.50 9.32
C ASP A 142 -14.53 -10.14 7.85
N LEU A 143 -13.68 -10.64 6.95
CA LEU A 143 -13.68 -10.32 5.54
C LEU A 143 -14.47 -11.35 4.73
N HIS A 144 -15.38 -10.87 3.90
CA HIS A 144 -16.28 -11.68 3.07
C HIS A 144 -16.30 -11.16 1.63
N ASP A 145 -16.83 -11.96 0.72
CA ASP A 145 -17.21 -11.55 -0.63
C ASP A 145 -16.04 -10.91 -1.42
N ARG A 146 -14.86 -11.59 -1.42
CA ARG A 146 -13.68 -11.15 -2.17
C ARG A 146 -14.01 -10.97 -3.64
N GLU A 147 -13.79 -9.76 -4.16
CA GLU A 147 -14.02 -9.43 -5.57
C GLU A 147 -12.93 -8.47 -6.09
N ILE A 148 -12.81 -8.35 -7.40
CA ILE A 148 -11.96 -7.35 -8.04
C ILE A 148 -12.76 -6.05 -8.13
N TYR A 149 -12.14 -4.93 -7.72
CA TYR A 149 -12.70 -3.59 -7.85
C TYR A 149 -12.07 -2.83 -9.02
N GLY A 150 -12.89 -2.43 -9.99
CA GLY A 150 -12.43 -1.82 -11.23
C GLY A 150 -11.96 -2.86 -12.27
N PRO A 151 -10.89 -2.57 -13.03
CA PRO A 151 -10.43 -3.49 -14.08
C PRO A 151 -9.78 -4.74 -13.49
N THR A 152 -9.91 -5.87 -14.19
CA THR A 152 -9.24 -7.13 -13.80
C THR A 152 -7.72 -7.03 -13.81
N HIS A 153 -7.17 -6.10 -14.61
CA HIS A 153 -5.77 -5.71 -14.64
C HIS A 153 -5.63 -4.29 -15.18
N MET A 154 -4.80 -3.47 -14.57
CA MET A 154 -4.65 -2.03 -14.88
C MET A 154 -3.78 -1.72 -16.11
N GLY A 155 -3.36 -2.74 -16.88
CA GLY A 155 -2.59 -2.57 -18.11
C GLY A 155 -1.08 -2.57 -17.92
N GLN A 156 -0.35 -1.95 -18.85
CA GLN A 156 1.10 -1.89 -18.83
C GLN A 156 1.63 -1.13 -17.59
N GLY A 157 2.63 -1.71 -16.93
CA GLY A 157 3.23 -1.13 -15.74
C GLY A 157 2.26 -1.10 -14.54
N ALA A 158 1.34 -2.05 -14.48
CA ALA A 158 0.35 -2.16 -13.42
C ALA A 158 0.97 -2.72 -12.13
N TYR A 159 1.68 -1.84 -11.43
CA TYR A 159 2.23 -2.11 -10.10
C TYR A 159 1.61 -1.15 -9.08
N PRO A 160 0.28 -1.28 -8.79
CA PRO A 160 -0.38 -0.41 -7.83
C PRO A 160 0.27 -0.50 -6.45
N ASP A 161 0.31 0.64 -5.73
CA ASP A 161 1.01 0.76 -4.44
C ASP A 161 0.13 1.47 -3.41
N GLY A 162 0.20 2.80 -3.31
CA GLY A 162 -0.58 3.58 -2.37
C GLY A 162 -1.96 3.96 -2.86
N ILE A 163 -2.96 4.01 -1.96
CA ILE A 163 -4.34 4.36 -2.29
C ILE A 163 -4.96 5.32 -1.27
N ALA A 164 -5.87 6.17 -1.72
CA ALA A 164 -6.67 7.06 -0.88
C ALA A 164 -8.04 7.34 -1.51
N PHE A 165 -9.07 7.50 -0.70
CA PHE A 165 -10.39 7.92 -1.18
C PHE A 165 -10.54 9.44 -1.21
N ASP A 166 -11.28 9.94 -2.19
CA ASP A 166 -11.84 11.29 -2.14
C ASP A 166 -13.26 11.30 -1.55
N SER A 167 -13.82 12.49 -1.38
CA SER A 167 -15.14 12.68 -0.77
C SER A 167 -16.31 12.22 -1.65
N TYR A 168 -16.08 11.93 -2.92
CA TYR A 168 -17.07 11.36 -3.85
C TYR A 168 -16.98 9.83 -3.95
N GLY A 169 -16.05 9.22 -3.21
CA GLY A 169 -15.82 7.78 -3.23
C GLY A 169 -14.95 7.29 -4.39
N ASN A 170 -14.28 8.20 -5.12
CA ASN A 170 -13.27 7.74 -6.06
C ASN A 170 -12.04 7.25 -5.30
N LEU A 171 -11.52 6.11 -5.72
CA LEU A 171 -10.26 5.54 -5.20
C LEU A 171 -9.11 6.03 -6.06
N TRP A 172 -8.31 6.93 -5.50
CA TRP A 172 -7.06 7.40 -6.10
C TRP A 172 -5.93 6.43 -5.74
N GLY A 173 -4.99 6.24 -6.65
CA GLY A 173 -3.84 5.40 -6.35
C GLY A 173 -2.65 5.65 -7.26
N THR A 174 -1.53 5.08 -6.87
CA THR A 174 -0.25 5.18 -7.56
C THR A 174 0.17 3.84 -8.15
N SER A 175 1.03 3.87 -9.17
CA SER A 175 1.75 2.69 -9.67
C SER A 175 3.24 2.95 -9.58
N VAL A 176 3.91 2.19 -8.70
CA VAL A 176 5.25 2.54 -8.21
C VAL A 176 6.33 2.55 -9.28
N TYR A 177 6.40 1.54 -10.13
CA TYR A 177 7.50 1.44 -11.11
C TYR A 177 7.21 2.13 -12.44
N SER A 178 5.98 2.56 -12.66
CA SER A 178 5.54 3.26 -13.88
C SER A 178 5.19 4.71 -13.65
N ASP A 179 5.44 5.25 -12.44
CA ASP A 179 5.22 6.66 -12.07
C ASP A 179 3.83 7.18 -12.50
N LYS A 180 2.79 6.40 -12.21
CA LYS A 180 1.41 6.76 -12.55
C LYS A 180 0.62 7.16 -11.32
N LEU A 181 -0.21 8.19 -11.49
CA LEU A 181 -1.34 8.49 -10.62
C LEU A 181 -2.62 8.14 -11.38
N TRP A 182 -3.48 7.39 -10.76
CA TRP A 182 -4.73 6.93 -11.37
C TRP A 182 -5.90 7.05 -10.40
N VAL A 183 -7.12 6.89 -10.92
CA VAL A 183 -8.36 6.87 -10.17
C VAL A 183 -9.26 5.73 -10.66
N ILE A 184 -9.98 5.09 -9.73
CA ILE A 184 -11.12 4.21 -10.03
C ILE A 184 -12.34 4.88 -9.45
N THR A 185 -13.36 5.12 -10.30
CA THR A 185 -14.64 5.72 -9.88
C THR A 185 -15.49 4.70 -9.11
N PRO A 186 -16.53 5.13 -8.35
CA PRO A 186 -17.46 4.22 -7.69
C PRO A 186 -18.11 3.19 -8.64
N ASP A 187 -18.25 3.55 -9.93
CA ASP A 187 -18.79 2.65 -10.96
C ASP A 187 -17.72 1.70 -11.53
N GLY A 188 -16.48 1.75 -11.02
CA GLY A 188 -15.38 0.87 -11.44
C GLY A 188 -14.63 1.33 -12.69
N GLU A 189 -14.86 2.56 -13.18
CA GLU A 189 -14.14 3.12 -14.32
C GLU A 189 -12.72 3.52 -13.91
N PHE A 190 -11.71 2.99 -14.61
CA PHE A 190 -10.30 3.29 -14.38
C PHE A 190 -9.81 4.41 -15.29
N LYS A 191 -9.13 5.40 -14.72
CA LYS A 191 -8.54 6.54 -15.45
C LYS A 191 -7.14 6.83 -14.93
N VAL A 192 -6.19 7.01 -15.84
CA VAL A 192 -4.85 7.52 -15.53
C VAL A 192 -4.89 9.05 -15.56
N LEU A 193 -4.45 9.69 -14.49
CA LEU A 193 -4.40 11.14 -14.33
C LEU A 193 -3.02 11.70 -14.67
N ILE A 194 -1.96 10.99 -14.26
CA ILE A 194 -0.56 11.31 -14.54
C ILE A 194 0.11 10.02 -15.01
N ASP A 195 0.89 10.09 -16.07
CA ASP A 195 1.74 9.02 -16.58
C ASP A 195 3.09 9.64 -16.97
N GLU A 196 4.08 9.48 -16.10
CA GLU A 196 5.43 10.02 -16.30
C GLU A 196 6.49 8.92 -16.43
N GLY A 197 6.04 7.65 -16.53
CA GLY A 197 6.91 6.50 -16.70
C GLY A 197 7.62 6.52 -18.08
N ASP A 198 8.86 6.06 -18.10
CA ASP A 198 9.52 5.70 -19.35
C ASP A 198 8.92 4.39 -19.85
N HIS A 199 8.02 4.46 -20.83
CA HIS A 199 7.28 3.31 -21.33
C HIS A 199 8.16 2.15 -21.84
N ALA A 200 9.36 2.45 -22.37
CA ALA A 200 10.28 1.40 -22.82
C ALA A 200 10.93 0.66 -21.62
N LEU A 201 11.31 1.40 -20.59
CA LEU A 201 11.85 0.81 -19.37
C LEU A 201 10.77 0.05 -18.57
N VAL A 202 9.55 0.57 -18.56
CA VAL A 202 8.39 -0.10 -17.95
C VAL A 202 8.09 -1.40 -18.70
N GLN A 203 8.11 -1.39 -20.03
CA GLN A 203 7.91 -2.61 -20.83
C GLN A 203 9.01 -3.65 -20.54
N ALA A 204 10.27 -3.23 -20.44
CA ALA A 204 11.37 -4.15 -20.11
C ALA A 204 11.19 -4.76 -18.70
N LEU A 205 10.64 -4.00 -17.76
CA LEU A 205 10.28 -4.52 -16.43
C LEU A 205 9.12 -5.53 -16.53
N ASP A 206 8.06 -5.22 -17.28
CA ASP A 206 6.92 -6.12 -17.47
C ASP A 206 7.38 -7.45 -18.12
N ASP A 207 8.23 -7.38 -19.15
CA ASP A 207 8.78 -8.58 -19.81
C ASP A 207 9.58 -9.44 -18.81
N ALA A 208 10.42 -8.81 -17.99
CA ALA A 208 11.19 -9.50 -16.95
C ALA A 208 10.30 -10.08 -15.84
N PHE A 209 9.24 -9.35 -15.46
CA PHE A 209 8.25 -9.79 -14.48
C PHE A 209 7.52 -11.07 -14.95
N TYR A 210 6.98 -11.07 -16.16
CA TYR A 210 6.30 -12.25 -16.71
C TYR A 210 7.26 -13.42 -16.99
N ALA A 211 8.54 -13.11 -17.31
CA ALA A 211 9.59 -14.11 -17.42
C ALA A 211 10.15 -14.57 -16.05
N LYS A 212 9.70 -13.98 -14.93
CA LYS A 212 10.15 -14.28 -13.55
C LYS A 212 11.66 -14.08 -13.34
N CYS A 213 12.21 -13.07 -13.98
CA CYS A 213 13.64 -12.76 -13.95
C CYS A 213 13.92 -11.27 -13.67
N VAL A 214 13.08 -10.63 -12.86
CA VAL A 214 13.30 -9.24 -12.42
C VAL A 214 14.62 -9.15 -11.67
N THR A 215 15.45 -8.20 -12.07
CA THR A 215 16.73 -7.89 -11.39
C THR A 215 16.75 -6.47 -10.87
N ASN A 216 17.61 -6.19 -9.90
CA ASN A 216 17.84 -4.83 -9.43
C ASN A 216 18.17 -3.88 -10.58
N GLU A 217 18.98 -4.33 -11.56
CA GLU A 217 19.37 -3.50 -12.68
C GLU A 217 18.16 -3.05 -13.52
N ILE A 218 17.25 -3.96 -13.83
CA ILE A 218 16.03 -3.65 -14.61
C ILE A 218 15.12 -2.74 -13.78
N LEU A 219 14.86 -3.12 -12.54
CA LEU A 219 13.94 -2.42 -11.64
C LEU A 219 14.38 -0.98 -11.40
N PHE A 220 15.65 -0.75 -11.05
CA PHE A 220 16.17 0.59 -10.72
C PHE A 220 16.40 1.50 -11.93
N LYS A 221 16.21 1.00 -13.16
CA LYS A 221 16.14 1.84 -14.38
C LYS A 221 14.81 2.58 -14.50
N THR A 222 13.73 2.05 -13.92
CA THR A 222 12.41 2.71 -13.90
C THR A 222 12.38 3.89 -12.91
N GLY A 223 11.30 4.64 -12.88
CA GLY A 223 11.15 5.78 -11.97
C GLY A 223 11.94 7.00 -12.45
N ARG A 224 11.42 7.68 -13.46
CA ARG A 224 12.05 8.87 -14.10
C ARG A 224 11.21 10.13 -13.95
N GLY A 225 9.98 10.02 -13.44
CA GLY A 225 9.05 11.13 -13.29
C GLY A 225 9.40 12.09 -12.14
N ILE A 226 8.52 13.05 -11.90
CA ILE A 226 8.63 14.07 -10.83
C ILE A 226 8.61 13.45 -9.44
N ALA A 227 7.99 12.28 -9.29
CA ALA A 227 7.97 11.46 -8.09
C ALA A 227 8.45 10.04 -8.41
N PRO A 228 9.78 9.83 -8.64
CA PRO A 228 10.33 8.54 -9.06
C PRO A 228 9.94 7.43 -8.09
N TRP A 229 9.35 6.35 -8.61
CA TRP A 229 8.69 5.31 -7.83
C TRP A 229 7.58 5.90 -6.95
N MET A 230 6.55 6.42 -7.63
CA MET A 230 5.36 6.99 -7.03
C MET A 230 4.64 5.92 -6.20
N ALA A 231 4.78 5.98 -4.88
CA ALA A 231 4.40 4.89 -3.97
C ALA A 231 3.18 5.20 -3.10
N SER A 232 2.84 6.47 -2.91
CA SER A 232 1.67 6.81 -2.09
C SER A 232 0.97 8.06 -2.57
N VAL A 233 -0.31 8.18 -2.26
CA VAL A 233 -1.12 9.35 -2.47
C VAL A 233 -1.93 9.63 -1.21
N THR A 234 -2.01 10.89 -0.81
CA THR A 234 -2.84 11.29 0.32
C THR A 234 -3.38 12.69 0.14
N PHE A 235 -4.50 12.98 0.80
CA PHE A 235 -5.10 14.29 0.83
C PHE A 235 -4.78 15.00 2.14
N GLY A 236 -4.52 16.29 2.07
CA GLY A 236 -4.20 17.10 3.23
C GLY A 236 -4.59 18.56 3.04
N GLY A 237 -4.05 19.42 3.91
CA GLY A 237 -4.46 20.81 4.01
C GLY A 237 -5.76 20.97 4.81
N PRO A 238 -6.15 22.23 5.16
CA PRO A 238 -7.29 22.48 6.04
C PRO A 238 -8.64 22.07 5.42
N ASP A 239 -8.73 22.00 4.10
CA ASP A 239 -9.92 21.63 3.34
C ASP A 239 -9.80 20.26 2.65
N LEU A 240 -8.70 19.53 2.92
CA LEU A 240 -8.37 18.24 2.30
C LEU A 240 -8.25 18.28 0.77
N LYS A 241 -7.97 19.44 0.18
CA LYS A 241 -7.85 19.64 -1.27
C LYS A 241 -6.41 19.72 -1.75
N THR A 242 -5.44 19.45 -0.91
CA THR A 242 -4.05 19.30 -1.34
C THR A 242 -3.72 17.82 -1.46
N VAL A 243 -3.40 17.36 -2.66
CA VAL A 243 -2.91 16.00 -2.91
C VAL A 243 -1.41 16.00 -2.77
N TYR A 244 -0.89 15.13 -1.93
CA TYR A 244 0.53 14.86 -1.75
C TYR A 244 0.88 13.51 -2.35
N ILE A 245 2.00 13.45 -3.07
CA ILE A 245 2.49 12.23 -3.69
C ILE A 245 3.76 11.80 -2.99
N GLY A 246 3.75 10.61 -2.40
CA GLY A 246 4.93 9.98 -1.85
C GLY A 246 5.72 9.23 -2.92
N SER A 247 7.03 9.27 -2.80
CA SER A 247 7.96 8.62 -3.70
C SER A 247 9.04 7.89 -2.92
N LEU A 248 9.40 6.69 -3.35
CA LEU A 248 10.47 5.93 -2.71
C LEU A 248 11.87 6.46 -3.05
N ARG A 249 12.00 7.29 -4.09
CA ARG A 249 13.32 7.75 -4.58
C ARG A 249 13.49 9.26 -4.62
N ALA A 250 12.42 10.05 -4.43
CA ALA A 250 12.51 11.50 -4.34
C ALA A 250 13.04 11.98 -2.98
N THR A 251 13.56 13.19 -2.95
CA THR A 251 13.98 13.89 -1.73
C THR A 251 13.01 14.99 -1.31
N ASN A 252 11.91 15.12 -2.03
CA ASN A 252 10.83 16.08 -1.82
C ASN A 252 9.49 15.36 -1.97
N ILE A 253 8.43 16.00 -1.50
CA ILE A 253 7.06 15.51 -1.61
C ILE A 253 6.32 16.44 -2.59
N PRO A 254 6.12 16.05 -3.85
CA PRO A 254 5.30 16.79 -4.79
C PRO A 254 3.85 16.89 -4.32
N TYR A 255 3.21 18.03 -4.59
CA TYR A 255 1.82 18.24 -4.27
C TYR A 255 1.12 19.12 -5.30
N PHE A 256 -0.19 19.01 -5.38
CA PHE A 256 -1.04 19.86 -6.22
C PHE A 256 -2.41 20.10 -5.59
N ALA A 257 -3.11 21.13 -6.06
CA ALA A 257 -4.48 21.40 -5.64
C ALA A 257 -5.46 20.46 -6.36
N SER A 258 -6.31 19.78 -5.59
CA SER A 258 -7.38 18.92 -6.11
C SER A 258 -8.70 19.70 -6.17
N PRO A 259 -9.53 19.51 -7.22
CA PRO A 259 -10.86 20.08 -7.26
C PRO A 259 -11.80 19.45 -6.21
N VAL A 260 -11.50 18.23 -5.75
CA VAL A 260 -12.27 17.48 -4.77
C VAL A 260 -11.48 17.29 -3.47
N ALA A 261 -12.20 17.27 -2.35
CA ALA A 261 -11.57 16.98 -1.05
C ALA A 261 -11.34 15.48 -0.88
N GLY A 262 -10.29 15.10 -0.16
CA GLY A 262 -10.09 13.74 0.28
C GLY A 262 -11.10 13.29 1.33
N LEU A 263 -11.24 11.98 1.50
CA LEU A 263 -11.97 11.39 2.61
C LEU A 263 -11.17 11.60 3.91
N PRO A 264 -11.77 12.19 4.96
CA PRO A 264 -11.08 12.38 6.23
C PRO A 264 -10.63 11.06 6.85
N MET A 265 -9.38 10.96 7.27
CA MET A 265 -8.89 9.82 8.05
C MET A 265 -9.48 9.79 9.46
N VAL A 266 -9.53 8.62 10.06
CA VAL A 266 -10.14 8.39 11.39
C VAL A 266 -9.59 9.34 12.46
N HIS A 267 -8.28 9.63 12.46
CA HIS A 267 -7.65 10.52 13.44
C HIS A 267 -7.99 12.00 13.27
N TRP A 268 -8.65 12.40 12.17
CA TRP A 268 -9.13 13.78 11.95
C TRP A 268 -10.56 14.00 12.40
N LYS A 269 -11.29 12.92 12.65
CA LYS A 269 -12.64 12.96 13.23
C LYS A 269 -12.51 13.05 14.76
N LYS A 270 -12.25 14.24 15.29
CA LYS A 270 -12.32 14.51 16.72
C LYS A 270 -13.50 15.37 17.03
#